data_f3e661973666e44ad528e97e34597a84
#
_entry.id   f3e661973666e44ad528e97e34597a84
#
_cell.length_a   1.000
_cell.length_b   1.000
_cell.length_c   1.000
_cell.angle_alpha   90.00
_cell.angle_beta   90.00
_cell.angle_gamma   90.00
#
_symmetry.space_group_name_H-M   'P 1'
#
loop_
_entity.id
_entity.type
_entity.pdbx_description
1 polymer ?
#
loop_
_entity_poly.entity_id
_entity_poly.type
_entity_poly.pdbx_seq_one_letter_code
_entity_poly.pdbx_strand_id
1 'polypeptide(L)'
;VIKNWMRGKDVIQFLGLWEKLNNPDFKPVEFDGFKMEAGTNAFTLSPQKWITATNAIGIISKAGRYGGTFAHTDIAFEFAFWISAEFKLYIIKDYQHERVLRLNKMAIEQMSLLLRDISIEPIKGLNK
;
A
#
# COMPACT_ATOMS: atom_id res chain seq x y z
N VAL A 1 -17.70 -6.21 -5.43
CA VAL A 1 -16.72 -6.02 -4.33
C VAL A 1 -15.82 -4.85 -4.61
N ILE A 2 -15.25 -4.76 -5.82
CA ILE A 2 -14.34 -3.66 -6.19
C ILE A 2 -15.04 -2.32 -6.15
N LYS A 3 -16.28 -2.24 -6.64
CA LYS A 3 -17.06 -0.99 -6.60
C LYS A 3 -17.33 -0.53 -5.17
N ASN A 4 -17.60 -1.45 -4.26
CA ASN A 4 -17.77 -1.11 -2.84
C ASN A 4 -16.49 -0.56 -2.23
N TRP A 5 -15.36 -1.17 -2.56
CA TRP A 5 -14.05 -0.71 -2.12
C TRP A 5 -13.77 0.71 -2.60
N MET A 6 -14.05 1.00 -3.88
CA MET A 6 -13.77 2.30 -4.50
C MET A 6 -14.75 3.41 -4.05
N ARG A 7 -15.75 3.09 -3.24
CA ARG A 7 -16.64 4.12 -2.66
C ARG A 7 -16.01 4.84 -1.48
N GLY A 8 -15.01 4.23 -0.84
CA GLY A 8 -14.41 4.78 0.36
C GLY A 8 -13.53 5.98 0.07
N LYS A 9 -13.64 7.02 0.89
CA LYS A 9 -12.81 8.21 0.75
C LYS A 9 -11.33 7.91 0.93
N ASP A 10 -10.99 7.06 1.90
CA ASP A 10 -9.62 6.67 2.17
C ASP A 10 -9.01 5.92 0.98
N VAL A 11 -9.80 5.08 0.33
CA VAL A 11 -9.36 4.34 -0.85
C VAL A 11 -9.08 5.29 -2.01
N ILE A 12 -9.97 6.23 -2.27
CA ILE A 12 -9.77 7.22 -3.33
C ILE A 12 -8.55 8.08 -3.05
N GLN A 13 -8.33 8.49 -1.82
CA GLN A 13 -7.12 9.23 -1.44
C GLN A 13 -5.85 8.41 -1.67
N PHE A 14 -5.87 7.14 -1.32
CA PHE A 14 -4.73 6.24 -1.55
C PHE A 14 -4.45 6.07 -3.04
N LEU A 15 -5.47 5.81 -3.83
CA LEU A 15 -5.32 5.64 -5.28
C LEU A 15 -4.76 6.91 -5.92
N GLY A 16 -5.28 8.06 -5.55
CA GLY A 16 -4.81 9.34 -6.08
C GLY A 16 -3.37 9.65 -5.68
N LEU A 17 -3.00 9.37 -4.45
CA LEU A 17 -1.62 9.56 -3.98
C LEU A 17 -0.67 8.67 -4.75
N TRP A 18 -1.01 7.40 -4.93
CA TRP A 18 -0.20 6.46 -5.70
C TRP A 18 0.03 6.95 -7.13
N GLU A 19 -1.05 7.42 -7.79
CA GLU A 19 -0.96 7.93 -9.15
C GLU A 19 -0.09 9.19 -9.22
N LYS A 20 -0.24 10.11 -8.29
CA LYS A 20 0.58 11.33 -8.26
C LYS A 20 2.07 11.02 -8.13
N LEU A 21 2.43 9.97 -7.41
CA LEU A 21 3.81 9.56 -7.22
C LEU A 21 4.38 8.79 -8.41
N ASN A 22 3.56 8.11 -9.18
CA ASN A 22 4.00 7.16 -10.20
C ASN A 22 3.55 7.47 -11.63
N ASN A 23 2.65 8.43 -11.81
CA ASN A 23 2.02 8.69 -13.11
C ASN A 23 2.06 10.17 -13.44
N PRO A 24 2.99 10.61 -14.32
CA PRO A 24 3.06 12.02 -14.69
C PRO A 24 1.86 12.53 -15.49
N ASP A 25 1.11 11.65 -16.10
CA ASP A 25 -0.06 12.01 -16.92
C ASP A 25 -1.39 11.92 -16.15
N PHE A 26 -1.33 11.75 -14.84
CA PHE A 26 -2.50 11.71 -13.98
C PHE A 26 -3.23 13.06 -13.95
N LYS A 27 -4.57 13.01 -13.97
CA LYS A 27 -5.39 14.23 -13.98
C LYS A 27 -5.86 14.56 -12.55
N PRO A 28 -5.15 15.45 -11.83
CA PRO A 28 -5.48 15.73 -10.43
C PRO A 28 -6.80 16.46 -10.23
N VAL A 29 -7.24 17.25 -11.18
CA VAL A 29 -8.53 17.95 -11.08
C VAL A 29 -9.70 16.97 -11.04
N GLU A 30 -9.67 15.95 -11.90
CA GLU A 30 -10.67 14.90 -11.91
C GLU A 30 -10.64 14.07 -10.62
N PHE A 31 -9.43 13.80 -10.12
CA PHE A 31 -9.26 13.13 -8.85
C PHE A 31 -9.87 13.94 -7.70
N ASP A 32 -9.64 15.23 -7.65
CA ASP A 32 -10.20 16.10 -6.60
C ASP A 32 -11.72 16.04 -6.59
N GLY A 33 -12.34 15.98 -7.76
CA GLY A 33 -13.79 15.81 -7.86
C GLY A 33 -14.29 14.51 -7.24
N PHE A 34 -13.64 13.40 -7.53
CA PHE A 34 -13.97 12.11 -6.91
C PHE A 34 -13.72 12.12 -5.41
N LYS A 35 -12.64 12.73 -4.96
CA LYS A 35 -12.30 12.81 -3.54
C LYS A 35 -13.37 13.58 -2.75
N MET A 36 -13.94 14.62 -3.32
CA MET A 36 -15.01 15.37 -2.67
C MET A 36 -16.31 14.58 -2.55
N GLU A 37 -16.63 13.75 -3.54
CA GLU A 37 -17.84 12.93 -3.55
C GLU A 37 -17.71 11.61 -2.80
N ALA A 38 -16.50 11.12 -2.64
CA ALA A 38 -16.26 9.82 -2.03
C ALA A 38 -16.75 9.77 -0.59
N GLY A 39 -17.31 8.62 -0.22
CA GLY A 39 -17.86 8.41 1.11
C GLY A 39 -19.33 8.80 1.24
N THR A 40 -19.93 9.49 0.27
CA THR A 40 -21.37 9.77 0.27
C THR A 40 -22.16 8.55 -0.18
N ASN A 41 -23.42 8.46 0.25
CA ASN A 41 -24.27 7.31 -0.09
C ASN A 41 -24.54 7.19 -1.59
N ALA A 42 -24.58 8.32 -2.30
CA ALA A 42 -24.86 8.35 -3.73
C ALA A 42 -23.63 8.10 -4.60
N PHE A 43 -22.43 8.14 -4.01
CA PHE A 43 -21.19 8.01 -4.78
C PHE A 43 -20.96 6.56 -5.20
N THR A 44 -20.70 6.38 -6.48
CA THR A 44 -20.27 5.10 -7.04
C THR A 44 -19.13 5.35 -8.03
N LEU A 45 -18.17 4.45 -8.07
CA LEU A 45 -17.04 4.56 -8.97
C LEU A 45 -16.63 3.17 -9.43
N SER A 46 -16.60 2.97 -10.76
CA SER A 46 -16.05 1.75 -11.34
C SER A 46 -14.57 1.93 -11.66
N PRO A 47 -13.79 0.85 -11.75
CA PRO A 47 -12.41 0.94 -12.22
C PRO A 47 -12.27 1.61 -13.58
N GLN A 48 -13.17 1.33 -14.52
CA GLN A 48 -13.15 1.91 -15.85
C GLN A 48 -13.37 3.42 -15.81
N LYS A 49 -14.32 3.89 -15.00
CA LYS A 49 -14.60 5.33 -14.86
C LYS A 49 -13.40 6.04 -14.22
N TRP A 50 -12.79 5.44 -13.22
CA TRP A 50 -11.57 5.97 -12.59
C TRP A 50 -10.45 6.12 -13.61
N ILE A 51 -10.15 5.08 -14.38
CA ILE A 51 -9.09 5.06 -15.38
C ILE A 51 -9.36 6.11 -16.47
N THR A 52 -10.57 6.13 -17.00
CA THR A 52 -10.94 7.02 -18.10
C THR A 52 -10.89 8.49 -17.70
N ALA A 53 -11.40 8.81 -16.51
CA ALA A 53 -11.47 10.21 -16.05
C ALA A 53 -10.14 10.76 -15.61
N THR A 54 -9.32 9.94 -14.93
CA THR A 54 -8.07 10.41 -14.30
C THR A 54 -6.80 10.04 -15.05
N ASN A 55 -6.92 9.23 -16.09
CA ASN A 55 -5.78 8.67 -16.83
C ASN A 55 -4.88 7.79 -15.93
N ALA A 56 -5.48 7.09 -14.98
CA ALA A 56 -4.77 6.26 -14.01
C ALA A 56 -4.12 5.05 -14.67
N ILE A 57 -2.98 4.63 -14.14
CA ILE A 57 -2.22 3.46 -14.62
C ILE A 57 -2.08 2.35 -13.58
N GLY A 58 -2.38 2.62 -12.33
CA GLY A 58 -2.23 1.65 -11.24
C GLY A 58 -3.26 0.54 -11.25
N ILE A 59 -4.41 0.75 -11.90
CA ILE A 59 -5.45 -0.24 -12.08
C ILE A 59 -5.70 -0.40 -13.58
N ILE A 60 -5.81 -1.65 -14.02
CA ILE A 60 -6.13 -1.98 -15.42
C ILE A 60 -7.42 -2.78 -15.42
N SER A 61 -8.35 -2.40 -16.28
CA SER A 61 -9.62 -3.10 -16.45
C SER A 61 -9.70 -3.65 -17.87
N LYS A 62 -9.89 -4.96 -18.01
CA LYS A 62 -10.01 -5.63 -19.30
C LYS A 62 -11.36 -6.32 -19.38
N ALA A 63 -12.05 -6.12 -20.51
CA ALA A 63 -13.29 -6.82 -20.82
C ALA A 63 -13.02 -8.19 -21.42
N GLY A 64 -14.05 -9.06 -21.43
CA GLY A 64 -14.02 -10.33 -22.11
C GLY A 64 -13.76 -11.52 -21.16
N ARG A 65 -13.69 -12.72 -21.77
CA ARG A 65 -13.60 -14.00 -21.05
C ARG A 65 -12.36 -14.08 -20.16
N TYR A 66 -11.23 -13.57 -20.65
CA TYR A 66 -9.96 -13.56 -19.95
C TYR A 66 -9.64 -12.19 -19.36
N GLY A 67 -10.67 -11.36 -19.26
CA GLY A 67 -10.56 -10.04 -18.68
C GLY A 67 -10.61 -10.05 -17.16
N GLY A 68 -10.71 -8.87 -16.59
CA GLY A 68 -10.78 -8.66 -15.15
C GLY A 68 -10.14 -7.34 -14.77
N THR A 69 -10.05 -7.10 -13.48
CA THR A 69 -9.40 -5.94 -12.92
C THR A 69 -8.07 -6.35 -12.34
N PHE A 70 -7.02 -5.67 -12.76
CA PHE A 70 -5.64 -5.92 -12.33
C PHE A 70 -5.10 -4.65 -11.69
N ALA A 71 -4.25 -4.79 -10.71
CA ALA A 71 -3.70 -3.64 -9.99
C ALA A 71 -2.21 -3.82 -9.73
N HIS A 72 -1.51 -2.67 -9.65
CA HIS A 72 -0.15 -2.67 -9.14
C HIS A 72 -0.12 -3.30 -7.74
N THR A 73 1.01 -3.92 -7.39
CA THR A 73 1.17 -4.64 -6.11
C THR A 73 0.77 -3.80 -4.90
N ASP A 74 1.17 -2.53 -4.85
CA ASP A 74 0.82 -1.63 -3.74
C ASP A 74 -0.69 -1.49 -3.57
N ILE A 75 -1.39 -1.33 -4.68
CA ILE A 75 -2.84 -1.17 -4.70
C ILE A 75 -3.54 -2.49 -4.37
N ALA A 76 -2.98 -3.60 -4.85
CA ALA A 76 -3.51 -4.93 -4.54
C ALA A 76 -3.43 -5.23 -3.04
N PHE A 77 -2.35 -4.84 -2.37
CA PHE A 77 -2.23 -4.96 -0.91
C PHE A 77 -3.28 -4.12 -0.19
N GLU A 78 -3.50 -2.89 -0.62
CA GLU A 78 -4.53 -2.03 -0.01
C GLU A 78 -5.92 -2.65 -0.12
N PHE A 79 -6.24 -3.23 -1.26
CA PHE A 79 -7.49 -3.94 -1.47
C PHE A 79 -7.60 -5.17 -0.55
N ALA A 80 -6.52 -5.94 -0.43
CA ALA A 80 -6.48 -7.10 0.46
C ALA A 80 -6.65 -6.71 1.92
N PHE A 81 -6.08 -5.60 2.35
CA PHE A 81 -6.26 -5.06 3.70
C PHE A 81 -7.72 -4.70 3.98
N TRP A 82 -8.40 -4.16 2.98
CA TRP A 82 -9.81 -3.81 3.11
C TRP A 82 -10.70 -5.06 3.23
N ILE A 83 -10.38 -6.10 2.47
CA ILE A 83 -11.15 -7.35 2.50
C ILE A 83 -10.92 -8.14 3.79
N SER A 84 -9.67 -8.18 4.27
CA SER A 84 -9.29 -9.06 5.35
C SER A 84 -8.48 -8.34 6.42
N ALA A 85 -9.10 -8.09 7.57
CA ALA A 85 -8.42 -7.53 8.73
C ALA A 85 -7.33 -8.48 9.25
N GLU A 86 -7.52 -9.79 9.13
CA GLU A 86 -6.53 -10.78 9.52
C GLU A 86 -5.27 -10.69 8.67
N PHE A 87 -5.43 -10.54 7.35
CA PHE A 87 -4.31 -10.37 6.45
C PHE A 87 -3.53 -9.10 6.78
N LYS A 88 -4.24 -8.00 7.01
CA LYS A 88 -3.62 -6.73 7.40
C LYS A 88 -2.80 -6.89 8.67
N LEU A 89 -3.35 -7.54 9.69
CA LEU A 89 -2.64 -7.75 10.95
C LEU A 89 -1.40 -8.62 10.76
N TYR A 90 -1.51 -9.67 9.94
CA TYR A 90 -0.37 -10.53 9.60
C TYR A 90 0.79 -9.72 8.98
N ILE A 91 0.49 -8.88 8.01
CA ILE A 91 1.50 -8.06 7.33
C ILE A 91 2.14 -7.06 8.30
N ILE A 92 1.35 -6.43 9.16
CA ILE A 92 1.86 -5.48 10.16
C ILE A 92 2.84 -6.18 11.10
N LYS A 93 2.47 -7.36 11.61
CA LYS A 93 3.34 -8.11 12.52
C LYS A 93 4.61 -8.60 11.87
N ASP A 94 4.51 -9.08 10.63
CA ASP A 94 5.66 -9.54 9.86
C ASP A 94 6.65 -8.39 9.63
N TYR A 95 6.17 -7.23 9.24
CA TYR A 95 7.00 -6.05 9.06
C TYR A 95 7.70 -5.63 10.37
N GLN A 96 6.98 -5.61 11.47
CA GLN A 96 7.55 -5.25 12.76
C GLN A 96 8.64 -6.24 13.19
N HIS A 97 8.39 -7.52 12.98
CA HIS A 97 9.37 -8.57 13.30
C HIS A 97 10.67 -8.39 12.52
N GLU A 98 10.58 -8.19 11.21
CA GLU A 98 11.75 -7.97 10.37
C GLU A 98 12.50 -6.68 10.73
N ARG A 99 11.77 -5.63 11.05
CA ARG A 99 12.38 -4.36 11.45
C ARG A 99 13.19 -4.51 12.74
N VAL A 100 12.67 -5.23 13.72
CA VAL A 100 13.37 -5.51 14.97
C VAL A 100 14.66 -6.30 14.70
N LEU A 101 14.59 -7.36 13.90
CA LEU A 101 15.77 -8.14 13.54
C LEU A 101 16.83 -7.30 12.85
N ARG A 102 16.42 -6.42 11.94
CA ARG A 102 17.35 -5.54 11.23
C ARG A 102 18.05 -4.56 12.16
N LEU A 103 17.31 -3.95 13.08
CA LEU A 103 17.86 -3.00 14.05
C LEU A 103 18.83 -3.70 15.00
N ASN A 104 18.54 -4.91 15.44
CA ASN A 104 19.44 -5.70 16.27
C ASN A 104 20.76 -5.99 15.55
N LYS A 105 20.68 -6.40 14.30
CA LYS A 105 21.86 -6.67 13.49
C LYS A 105 22.72 -5.42 13.34
N MET A 106 22.12 -4.30 13.05
CA MET A 106 22.81 -3.02 12.90
C MET A 106 23.49 -2.59 14.20
N ALA A 107 22.81 -2.76 15.33
CA ALA A 107 23.37 -2.41 16.63
C ALA A 107 24.59 -3.27 16.96
N ILE A 108 24.51 -4.57 16.71
CA ILE A 108 25.63 -5.50 16.95
C ILE A 108 26.81 -5.15 16.06
N GLU A 109 26.59 -4.89 14.79
CA GLU A 109 27.65 -4.51 13.84
C GLU A 109 28.34 -3.21 14.26
N GLN A 110 27.58 -2.21 14.69
CA GLN A 110 28.13 -0.94 15.13
C GLN A 110 28.96 -1.08 16.40
N MET A 111 28.48 -1.85 17.37
CA MET A 111 29.25 -2.13 18.58
C MET A 111 30.54 -2.87 18.26
N SER A 112 30.52 -3.83 17.36
CA SER A 112 31.71 -4.56 16.93
C SER A 112 32.75 -3.64 16.29
N LEU A 113 32.32 -2.65 15.52
CA LEU A 113 33.22 -1.66 14.90
C LEU A 113 33.84 -0.73 15.93
N LEU A 114 33.10 -0.35 16.97
CA LEU A 114 33.58 0.53 18.04
C LEU A 114 34.53 -0.15 19.00
N LEU A 115 34.39 -1.45 19.18
CA LEU A 115 35.15 -2.24 20.18
C LEU A 115 35.95 -3.38 19.53
N ARG A 116 36.71 -3.05 18.48
CA ARG A 116 37.44 -4.03 17.65
C ARG A 116 38.31 -5.00 18.45
N ASP A 117 38.94 -4.48 19.49
CA ASP A 117 39.93 -5.25 20.26
C ASP A 117 39.30 -5.96 21.44
N ILE A 118 38.00 -5.88 21.58
CA ILE A 118 37.26 -6.48 22.69
C ILE A 118 36.25 -7.49 22.12
N SER A 119 36.25 -8.70 22.68
CA SER A 119 35.26 -9.68 22.33
C SER A 119 33.90 -9.28 22.89
N ILE A 120 32.87 -9.21 22.02
CA ILE A 120 31.52 -8.80 22.39
C ILE A 120 30.57 -9.97 22.18
N GLU A 121 29.73 -10.26 23.18
CA GLU A 121 28.64 -11.19 23.01
C GLU A 121 27.40 -10.46 22.47
N PRO A 122 26.55 -11.13 21.64
CA PRO A 122 25.31 -10.54 21.18
C PRO A 122 24.45 -10.09 22.33
N ILE A 123 23.74 -8.96 22.14
CA ILE A 123 22.84 -8.44 23.15
C ILE A 123 21.64 -9.37 23.30
N LYS A 124 21.49 -9.95 24.49
CA LYS A 124 20.37 -10.86 24.77
C LYS A 124 19.06 -10.11 24.85
N GLY A 125 18.02 -10.69 24.31
CA GLY A 125 16.68 -10.12 24.33
C GLY A 125 16.31 -9.31 23.11
N LEU A 126 17.26 -8.88 22.28
CA LEU A 126 16.98 -8.14 21.07
C LEU A 126 16.48 -9.01 19.92
N ASN A 127 16.68 -10.32 20.01
CA ASN A 127 16.27 -11.29 18.99
C ASN A 127 14.88 -11.90 19.24
N LYS A 128 14.17 -11.41 20.23
CA LYS A 128 12.85 -11.94 20.58
C LYS A 128 11.73 -11.24 19.82
#